data_146165b9c52aebebfae657d6e4e72e08
#
_entry.id   146165b9c52aebebfae657d6e4e72e08
#
_cell.length_a   1.000
_cell.length_b   1.000
_cell.length_c   1.000
_cell.angle_alpha   90.00
_cell.angle_beta   90.00
_cell.angle_gamma   90.00
#
_symmetry.space_group_name_H-M   'P 1'
#
loop_
_entity.id
_entity.type
_entity.pdbx_description
1 polymer ?
#
loop_
_entity_poly.entity_id
_entity_poly.type
_entity_poly.pdbx_seq_one_letter_code
_entity_poly.pdbx_strand_id
1 'polypeptide(L)'
;MFPWESIKGFKLGELLSHHLEIPGGLYTTPFAVIMNRKKYESLSDDHKQVLEDVGGAVGAQILGKAWDDADVAGRAVAVENGSEINSLGGSELERWAERVAFMNDAWIEKANGRGLDGAALLADLKETIAKYS
;
A
#
# COMPACT_ATOMS: atom_id res chain seq x y z
N MET A 1 -12.58 -2.93 -5.07
CA MET A 1 -11.16 -3.21 -5.36
C MET A 1 -10.47 -3.54 -4.04
N PHE A 2 -9.71 -4.61 -3.97
CA PHE A 2 -9.11 -5.14 -2.74
C PHE A 2 -7.69 -5.61 -3.04
N PRO A 3 -6.73 -5.51 -2.12
CA PRO A 3 -5.48 -6.23 -2.20
C PRO A 3 -5.72 -7.74 -2.00
N TRP A 4 -4.77 -8.56 -2.39
CA TRP A 4 -4.92 -10.02 -2.34
C TRP A 4 -5.12 -10.55 -0.92
N GLU A 5 -4.48 -9.95 0.09
CA GLU A 5 -4.64 -10.36 1.49
C GLU A 5 -6.11 -10.36 1.94
N SER A 6 -6.90 -9.45 1.40
CA SER A 6 -8.33 -9.32 1.75
C SER A 6 -9.14 -10.55 1.35
N ILE A 7 -8.71 -11.30 0.33
CA ILE A 7 -9.41 -12.52 -0.11
C ILE A 7 -9.44 -13.54 1.03
N LYS A 8 -8.32 -13.72 1.72
CA LYS A 8 -8.24 -14.59 2.89
C LYS A 8 -8.76 -13.90 4.15
N GLY A 9 -8.35 -12.66 4.39
CA GLY A 9 -8.66 -11.91 5.61
C GLY A 9 -10.15 -11.71 5.83
N PHE A 10 -10.90 -11.43 4.77
CA PHE A 10 -12.36 -11.23 4.83
C PHE A 10 -13.17 -12.43 4.29
N LYS A 11 -12.52 -13.58 4.05
CA LYS A 11 -13.17 -14.80 3.54
C LYS A 11 -13.92 -14.58 2.23
N LEU A 12 -13.34 -13.80 1.32
CA LEU A 12 -13.97 -13.46 0.04
C LEU A 12 -13.78 -14.55 -1.02
N GLY A 13 -12.91 -15.53 -0.80
CA GLY A 13 -12.58 -16.55 -1.77
C GLY A 13 -13.76 -17.37 -2.26
N GLU A 14 -14.76 -17.61 -1.42
CA GLU A 14 -15.99 -18.33 -1.79
C GLU A 14 -17.01 -17.45 -2.54
N LEU A 15 -16.85 -16.13 -2.47
CA LEU A 15 -17.78 -15.15 -3.04
C LEU A 15 -17.32 -14.61 -4.39
N LEU A 16 -16.01 -14.64 -4.65
CA LEU A 16 -15.41 -14.04 -5.84
C LEU A 16 -14.81 -15.12 -6.72
N SER A 17 -15.32 -15.24 -7.93
CA SER A 17 -14.87 -16.23 -8.92
C SER A 17 -13.98 -15.65 -10.02
N HIS A 18 -13.86 -14.33 -10.10
CA HIS A 18 -13.07 -13.63 -11.13
C HIS A 18 -12.25 -12.52 -10.50
N HIS A 19 -10.97 -12.46 -10.86
CA HIS A 19 -10.04 -11.44 -10.39
C HIS A 19 -9.33 -10.81 -11.59
N LEU A 20 -9.06 -9.52 -11.48
CA LEU A 20 -8.22 -8.77 -12.42
C LEU A 20 -7.01 -8.21 -11.68
N GLU A 21 -5.84 -8.72 -11.99
CA GLU A 21 -4.57 -8.18 -11.54
C GLU A 21 -4.17 -6.99 -12.40
N ILE A 22 -3.76 -5.91 -11.75
CA ILE A 22 -3.27 -4.69 -12.42
C ILE A 22 -1.80 -4.54 -12.07
N PRO A 23 -0.88 -4.87 -12.99
CA PRO A 23 0.55 -4.72 -12.77
C PRO A 23 0.92 -3.29 -12.35
N GLY A 24 1.75 -3.15 -11.32
CA GLY A 24 2.10 -1.86 -10.74
C GLY A 24 1.05 -1.28 -9.80
N GLY A 25 -0.11 -1.94 -9.66
CA GLY A 25 -1.21 -1.50 -8.81
C GLY A 25 -1.98 -0.30 -9.38
N LEU A 26 -3.15 -0.05 -8.84
CA LEU A 26 -3.98 1.11 -9.22
C LEU A 26 -4.08 2.13 -8.08
N TYR A 27 -3.81 1.71 -6.87
CA TYR A 27 -3.79 2.56 -5.69
C TYR A 27 -2.88 1.95 -4.63
N THR A 28 -2.44 2.77 -3.71
CA THR A 28 -1.71 2.34 -2.51
C THR A 28 -2.41 2.90 -1.27
N THR A 29 -2.60 2.05 -0.27
CA THR A 29 -3.14 2.47 1.03
C THR A 29 -2.02 2.51 2.05
N PRO A 30 -1.55 3.69 2.46
CA PRO A 30 -0.55 3.80 3.50
C PRO A 30 -1.17 3.51 4.86
N PHE A 31 -0.44 2.80 5.70
CA PHE A 31 -0.77 2.60 7.10
C PHE A 31 0.24 3.31 7.99
N ALA A 32 -0.24 3.90 9.07
CA ALA A 32 0.60 4.54 10.06
C ALA A 32 0.35 3.93 11.43
N VAL A 33 1.41 3.51 12.10
CA VAL A 33 1.37 3.16 13.53
C VAL A 33 1.62 4.44 14.30
N ILE A 34 0.63 4.86 15.06
CA ILE A 34 0.67 6.11 15.82
C ILE A 34 0.51 5.88 17.31
N MET A 35 1.11 6.72 18.12
CA MET A 35 0.97 6.73 19.56
C MET A 35 0.53 8.11 20.06
N ASN A 36 -0.29 8.14 21.11
CA ASN A 36 -0.63 9.38 21.77
C ASN A 36 0.62 10.05 22.35
N ARG A 37 0.82 11.35 22.03
CA ARG A 37 2.01 12.08 22.42
C ARG A 37 2.26 12.11 23.94
N LYS A 38 1.21 12.32 24.75
CA LYS A 38 1.35 12.32 26.23
C LYS A 38 1.75 10.93 26.74
N LYS A 39 1.27 9.87 26.08
CA LYS A 39 1.68 8.50 26.41
C LYS A 39 3.13 8.26 26.09
N TYR A 40 3.61 8.68 24.92
CA TYR A 40 5.01 8.60 24.54
C TYR A 40 5.90 9.37 25.52
N GLU A 41 5.54 10.62 25.84
CA GLU A 41 6.27 11.47 26.79
C GLU A 41 6.35 10.88 28.21
N SER A 42 5.37 10.07 28.61
CA SER A 42 5.33 9.39 29.92
C SER A 42 6.17 8.12 30.01
N LEU A 43 6.74 7.64 28.89
CA LEU A 43 7.62 6.48 28.90
C LEU A 43 8.99 6.83 29.44
N SER A 44 9.68 5.83 30.00
CA SER A 44 11.12 5.95 30.31
C SER A 44 11.95 6.11 29.04
N ASP A 45 13.15 6.63 29.16
CA ASP A 45 14.04 6.84 28.02
C ASP A 45 14.39 5.50 27.36
N ASP A 46 14.59 4.44 28.12
CA ASP A 46 14.82 3.09 27.59
C ASP A 46 13.64 2.60 26.73
N HIS A 47 12.40 2.84 27.16
CA HIS A 47 11.22 2.46 26.38
C HIS A 47 11.05 3.32 25.11
N LYS A 48 11.39 4.60 25.18
CA LYS A 48 11.40 5.47 23.99
C LYS A 48 12.43 4.97 22.98
N GLN A 49 13.64 4.62 23.45
CA GLN A 49 14.69 4.09 22.60
C GLN A 49 14.24 2.80 21.89
N VAL A 50 13.61 1.87 22.60
CA VAL A 50 13.06 0.65 21.97
C VAL A 50 12.04 0.99 20.89
N LEU A 51 11.15 1.97 21.10
CA LEU A 51 10.18 2.39 20.08
C LEU A 51 10.86 3.02 18.85
N GLU A 52 11.95 3.75 19.05
CA GLU A 52 12.74 4.31 17.94
C GLU A 52 13.48 3.22 17.17
N ASP A 53 14.07 2.25 17.87
CA ASP A 53 14.82 1.14 17.26
C ASP A 53 13.93 0.21 16.42
N VAL A 54 12.69 -0.04 16.87
CA VAL A 54 11.75 -0.93 16.15
C VAL A 54 10.77 -0.19 15.26
N GLY A 55 10.75 1.13 15.33
CA GLY A 55 9.88 2.00 14.53
C GLY A 55 10.50 2.39 13.20
N GLY A 56 9.95 3.41 12.58
CA GLY A 56 10.48 3.98 11.35
C GLY A 56 10.68 2.95 10.24
N ALA A 57 11.86 2.93 9.64
CA ALA A 57 12.19 2.04 8.52
C ALA A 57 12.19 0.56 8.92
N VAL A 58 12.61 0.22 10.13
CA VAL A 58 12.62 -1.18 10.63
C VAL A 58 11.18 -1.68 10.75
N GLY A 59 10.31 -0.92 11.39
CA GLY A 59 8.90 -1.25 11.50
C GLY A 59 8.19 -1.33 10.14
N ALA A 60 8.52 -0.42 9.23
CA ALA A 60 7.99 -0.44 7.88
C ALA A 60 8.38 -1.72 7.11
N GLN A 61 9.63 -2.17 7.23
CA GLN A 61 10.08 -3.42 6.61
C GLN A 61 9.38 -4.65 7.19
N ILE A 62 9.23 -4.71 8.52
CA ILE A 62 8.54 -5.83 9.18
C ILE A 62 7.08 -5.90 8.73
N LEU A 63 6.39 -4.77 8.74
CA LEU A 63 4.98 -4.70 8.35
C LEU A 63 4.80 -4.92 6.84
N GLY A 64 5.66 -4.34 6.00
CA GLY A 64 5.63 -4.54 4.55
C GLY A 64 5.77 -6.02 4.19
N LYS A 65 6.80 -6.69 4.76
CA LYS A 65 6.96 -8.13 4.54
C LYS A 65 5.75 -8.96 4.99
N ALA A 66 5.15 -8.62 6.13
CA ALA A 66 3.96 -9.32 6.60
C ALA A 66 2.77 -9.14 5.63
N TRP A 67 2.66 -7.97 4.98
CA TRP A 67 1.66 -7.70 3.95
C TRP A 67 1.91 -8.49 2.68
N ASP A 68 3.16 -8.53 2.19
CA ASP A 68 3.53 -9.33 1.02
C ASP A 68 3.24 -10.82 1.24
N ASP A 69 3.59 -11.36 2.41
CA ASP A 69 3.30 -12.74 2.77
C ASP A 69 1.77 -13.00 2.83
N ALA A 70 0.99 -12.04 3.29
CA ALA A 70 -0.47 -12.12 3.34
C ALA A 70 -1.10 -12.05 1.93
N ASP A 71 -0.56 -11.25 1.02
CA ASP A 71 -0.99 -11.18 -0.37
C ASP A 71 -0.75 -12.52 -1.10
N VAL A 72 0.43 -13.13 -0.91
CA VAL A 72 0.71 -14.47 -1.44
C VAL A 72 -0.32 -15.49 -0.95
N ALA A 73 -0.62 -15.47 0.36
CA ALA A 73 -1.60 -16.38 0.95
C ALA A 73 -3.04 -16.10 0.46
N GLY A 74 -3.40 -14.84 0.25
CA GLY A 74 -4.72 -14.45 -0.29
C GLY A 74 -4.91 -14.89 -1.73
N ARG A 75 -3.88 -14.71 -2.57
CA ARG A 75 -3.89 -15.18 -3.95
C ARG A 75 -3.99 -16.70 -4.05
N ALA A 76 -3.30 -17.43 -3.18
CA ALA A 76 -3.37 -18.87 -3.13
C ALA A 76 -4.81 -19.36 -2.88
N VAL A 77 -5.56 -18.73 -1.98
CA VAL A 77 -6.97 -19.04 -1.72
C VAL A 77 -7.82 -18.88 -2.98
N ALA A 78 -7.62 -17.81 -3.77
CA ALA A 78 -8.35 -17.63 -5.02
C ALA A 78 -8.05 -18.76 -6.03
N VAL A 79 -6.79 -19.17 -6.14
CA VAL A 79 -6.36 -20.28 -7.01
C VAL A 79 -6.97 -21.62 -6.54
N GLU A 80 -6.91 -21.90 -5.24
CA GLU A 80 -7.46 -23.13 -4.64
C GLU A 80 -8.97 -23.23 -4.85
N ASN A 81 -9.69 -22.12 -4.83
CA ASN A 81 -11.11 -22.04 -5.11
C ASN A 81 -11.47 -22.12 -6.60
N GLY A 82 -10.48 -22.22 -7.48
CA GLY A 82 -10.69 -22.29 -8.92
C GLY A 82 -11.13 -20.98 -9.55
N SER A 83 -10.83 -19.85 -8.94
CA SER A 83 -11.15 -18.53 -9.49
C SER A 83 -10.37 -18.27 -10.77
N GLU A 84 -11.01 -17.58 -11.71
CA GLU A 84 -10.36 -17.07 -12.92
C GLU A 84 -9.56 -15.81 -12.57
N ILE A 85 -8.26 -15.84 -12.85
CA ILE A 85 -7.36 -14.72 -12.59
C ILE A 85 -6.81 -14.22 -13.93
N ASN A 86 -7.21 -13.00 -14.29
CA ASN A 86 -6.74 -12.31 -15.48
C ASN A 86 -5.77 -11.19 -15.08
N SER A 87 -4.75 -10.92 -15.90
CA SER A 87 -3.84 -9.81 -15.69
C SER A 87 -4.06 -8.75 -16.78
N LEU A 88 -4.21 -7.51 -16.36
CA LEU A 88 -4.27 -6.38 -17.28
C LEU A 88 -2.88 -6.13 -17.87
N GLY A 89 -2.79 -6.04 -19.19
CA GLY A 89 -1.50 -5.84 -19.83
C GLY A 89 -1.59 -5.07 -21.15
N GLY A 90 -0.42 -4.79 -21.74
CA GLY A 90 -0.31 -4.11 -23.03
C GLY A 90 -1.01 -2.75 -23.05
N SER A 91 -1.65 -2.44 -24.15
CA SER A 91 -2.32 -1.14 -24.40
C SER A 91 -3.49 -0.88 -23.44
N GLU A 92 -4.11 -1.90 -22.87
CA GLU A 92 -5.16 -1.70 -21.87
C GLU A 92 -4.59 -1.13 -20.56
N LEU A 93 -3.45 -1.62 -20.09
CA LEU A 93 -2.78 -1.06 -18.91
C LEU A 93 -2.41 0.42 -19.14
N GLU A 94 -1.89 0.75 -20.31
CA GLU A 94 -1.57 2.13 -20.69
C GLU A 94 -2.84 3.01 -20.68
N ARG A 95 -3.93 2.55 -21.28
CA ARG A 95 -5.22 3.26 -21.25
C ARG A 95 -5.75 3.50 -19.84
N TRP A 96 -5.59 2.54 -18.95
CA TRP A 96 -6.00 2.70 -17.56
C TRP A 96 -5.12 3.71 -16.84
N ALA A 97 -3.80 3.65 -17.04
CA ALA A 97 -2.86 4.63 -16.48
C ALA A 97 -3.19 6.06 -16.94
N GLU A 98 -3.46 6.25 -18.22
CA GLU A 98 -3.88 7.56 -18.77
C GLU A 98 -5.18 8.07 -18.14
N ARG A 99 -6.17 7.16 -17.92
CA ARG A 99 -7.47 7.52 -17.34
C ARG A 99 -7.38 8.00 -15.89
N VAL A 100 -6.37 7.58 -15.14
CA VAL A 100 -6.18 7.97 -13.74
C VAL A 100 -5.09 9.01 -13.54
N ALA A 101 -4.36 9.39 -14.60
CA ALA A 101 -3.23 10.33 -14.52
C ALA A 101 -3.60 11.68 -13.89
N PHE A 102 -4.81 12.17 -14.14
CA PHE A 102 -5.33 13.42 -13.56
C PHE A 102 -5.33 13.43 -12.01
N MET A 103 -5.34 12.26 -11.38
CA MET A 103 -5.33 12.16 -9.92
C MET A 103 -4.03 12.67 -9.32
N ASN A 104 -2.90 12.55 -10.05
CA ASN A 104 -1.64 13.10 -9.61
C ASN A 104 -1.69 14.63 -9.54
N ASP A 105 -2.22 15.27 -10.60
CA ASP A 105 -2.32 16.72 -10.66
C ASP A 105 -3.28 17.26 -9.59
N ALA A 106 -4.43 16.60 -9.42
CA ALA A 106 -5.39 16.95 -8.38
C ALA A 106 -4.80 16.80 -6.96
N TRP A 107 -3.96 15.79 -6.74
CA TRP A 107 -3.29 15.62 -5.46
C TRP A 107 -2.22 16.70 -5.24
N ILE A 108 -1.41 17.02 -6.27
CA ILE A 108 -0.41 18.09 -6.22
C ILE A 108 -1.07 19.42 -5.86
N GLU A 109 -2.17 19.77 -6.55
CA GLU A 109 -2.92 20.99 -6.27
C GLU A 109 -3.40 21.05 -4.81
N LYS A 110 -3.96 19.93 -4.32
CA LYS A 110 -4.43 19.82 -2.94
C LYS A 110 -3.30 19.95 -1.91
N ALA A 111 -2.12 19.40 -2.20
CA ALA A 111 -0.94 19.50 -1.34
C ALA A 111 -0.40 20.94 -1.33
N ASN A 112 -0.29 21.57 -2.50
CA ASN A 112 0.11 22.98 -2.64
C ASN A 112 -0.83 23.92 -1.89
N GLY A 113 -2.14 23.67 -1.93
CA GLY A 113 -3.13 24.43 -1.17
C GLY A 113 -2.99 24.30 0.37
N ARG A 114 -2.20 23.36 0.84
CA ARG A 114 -1.82 23.19 2.26
C ARG A 114 -0.42 23.70 2.61
N GLY A 115 0.24 24.39 1.68
CA GLY A 115 1.59 24.94 1.85
C GLY A 115 2.70 23.90 1.71
N LEU A 116 2.43 22.75 1.07
CA LEU A 116 3.41 21.70 0.79
C LEU A 116 3.86 21.80 -0.68
N ASP A 117 5.06 21.36 -1.00
CA ASP A 117 5.49 21.15 -2.38
C ASP A 117 4.98 19.79 -2.87
N GLY A 118 3.78 19.78 -3.46
CA GLY A 118 3.13 18.55 -3.89
C GLY A 118 3.89 17.81 -4.99
N ALA A 119 4.55 18.54 -5.90
CA ALA A 119 5.30 17.93 -6.98
C ALA A 119 6.56 17.21 -6.45
N ALA A 120 7.31 17.88 -5.57
CA ALA A 120 8.48 17.27 -4.94
C ALA A 120 8.11 16.05 -4.08
N LEU A 121 7.04 16.14 -3.29
CA LEU A 121 6.55 15.02 -2.47
C LEU A 121 6.11 13.83 -3.31
N LEU A 122 5.43 14.05 -4.43
CA LEU A 122 5.03 12.96 -5.32
C LEU A 122 6.23 12.31 -6.02
N ALA A 123 7.24 13.09 -6.39
CA ALA A 123 8.47 12.59 -6.98
C ALA A 123 9.24 11.71 -5.98
N ASP A 124 9.42 12.19 -4.75
CA ASP A 124 10.09 11.46 -3.66
C ASP A 124 9.37 10.14 -3.33
N LEU A 125 8.02 10.17 -3.27
CA LEU A 125 7.22 8.97 -3.07
C LEU A 125 7.46 7.93 -4.18
N LYS A 126 7.45 8.35 -5.45
CA LYS A 126 7.68 7.44 -6.59
C LYS A 126 9.10 6.85 -6.58
N GLU A 127 10.11 7.67 -6.26
CA GLU A 127 11.48 7.21 -6.10
C GLU A 127 11.62 6.19 -4.97
N THR A 128 10.99 6.47 -3.83
CA THR A 128 10.99 5.58 -2.67
C THR A 128 10.31 4.25 -3.01
N ILE A 129 9.15 4.27 -3.67
CA ILE A 129 8.48 3.05 -4.12
C ILE A 129 9.42 2.24 -5.03
N ALA A 130 10.00 2.87 -6.05
CA ALA A 130 10.91 2.19 -6.99
C ALA A 130 12.16 1.58 -6.33
N LYS A 131 12.58 2.12 -5.19
CA LYS A 131 13.73 1.61 -4.43
C LYS A 131 13.40 0.35 -3.62
N TYR A 132 12.14 0.18 -3.21
CA TYR A 132 11.72 -0.89 -2.29
C TYR A 132 10.72 -1.89 -2.90
N SER A 133 10.42 -1.77 -4.21
CA SER A 133 9.53 -2.67 -4.96
C SER A 133 10.27 -3.84 -5.61
#